data_07763b61acf8d1bbb7a86122aa74a5cb
#
_entry.id   07763b61acf8d1bbb7a86122aa74a5cb
#
_cell.length_a   1.000
_cell.length_b   1.000
_cell.length_c   1.000
_cell.angle_alpha   90.00
_cell.angle_beta   90.00
_cell.angle_gamma   90.00
#
_symmetry.space_group_name_H-M   'P 1'
#
loop_
_entity.id
_entity.type
_entity.pdbx_description
1 polymer ?
#
loop_
_entity_poly.entity_id
_entity_poly.type
_entity_poly.pdbx_seq_one_letter_code
_entity_poly.pdbx_strand_id
1 'polypeptide(L)'
;GVYKVGIPTLSGTGAEVSRTTVLTGPTRKLGMNSDFTPFDQIVLDPELTKDAPTNQRFYTGMDCYIHCIESLEGTFLNEFSKSYGEKALELCRKVFVEKNTWDDECDDQLMMASYAGGMSIAYSQVGVAHAVSYGLSYLLGTKHGIGNCIVMNHLEEYYPAGVKEFKHMVAKNNIDIPVGICANLSEEQFDAM
;
A
#
# COMPACT_ATOMS: atom_id res chain seq x y z
N GLY A 1 24.74 -16.22 4.66
CA GLY A 1 24.01 -14.98 4.98
C GLY A 1 23.49 -15.03 6.42
N VAL A 2 23.01 -13.92 6.94
CA VAL A 2 22.32 -13.86 8.22
C VAL A 2 20.87 -14.31 8.00
N TYR A 3 20.34 -15.17 8.85
CA TYR A 3 18.95 -15.59 8.85
C TYR A 3 18.06 -14.41 9.28
N LYS A 4 17.05 -14.08 8.48
CA LYS A 4 16.20 -12.91 8.69
C LYS A 4 14.78 -13.34 9.07
N VAL A 5 14.26 -12.78 10.17
CA VAL A 5 12.88 -12.98 10.61
C VAL A 5 12.13 -11.66 10.51
N GLY A 6 11.00 -11.65 9.79
CA GLY A 6 10.10 -10.49 9.68
C GLY A 6 8.90 -10.67 10.60
N ILE A 7 8.62 -9.63 11.40
CA ILE A 7 7.45 -9.58 12.30
C ILE A 7 6.77 -8.23 12.07
N PRO A 8 5.78 -8.13 11.18
CA PRO A 8 5.10 -6.86 10.91
C PRO A 8 4.25 -6.42 12.11
N THR A 9 4.30 -5.13 12.41
CA THR A 9 3.50 -4.47 13.47
C THR A 9 2.48 -3.49 12.90
N LEU A 10 2.37 -3.42 11.57
CA LEU A 10 1.33 -2.75 10.80
C LEU A 10 0.97 -3.63 9.61
N SER A 11 -0.29 -3.59 9.21
CA SER A 11 -0.81 -4.34 8.07
C SER A 11 -1.03 -3.41 6.89
N GLY A 12 -0.44 -3.71 5.73
CA GLY A 12 -0.66 -2.93 4.52
C GLY A 12 0.43 -3.08 3.46
N THR A 13 1.68 -2.80 3.78
CA THR A 13 2.76 -2.78 2.78
C THR A 13 3.15 -4.16 2.24
N GLY A 14 2.95 -5.23 3.03
CA GLY A 14 3.43 -6.57 2.68
C GLY A 14 4.95 -6.63 2.45
N ALA A 15 5.70 -5.69 3.05
CA ALA A 15 7.15 -5.58 2.85
C ALA A 15 7.90 -6.82 3.33
N GLU A 16 7.32 -7.58 4.25
CA GLU A 16 7.88 -8.83 4.78
C GLU A 16 7.99 -9.94 3.73
N VAL A 17 7.17 -9.88 2.66
CA VAL A 17 7.16 -10.89 1.59
C VAL A 17 7.54 -10.33 0.23
N SER A 18 7.57 -9.01 0.07
CA SER A 18 7.89 -8.40 -1.21
C SER A 18 9.40 -8.42 -1.47
N ARG A 19 9.77 -8.35 -2.75
CA ARG A 19 11.16 -8.20 -3.18
C ARG A 19 11.61 -6.74 -3.21
N THR A 20 10.69 -5.82 -2.91
CA THR A 20 10.90 -4.38 -3.04
C THR A 20 11.38 -3.77 -1.74
N THR A 21 12.44 -3.00 -1.83
CA THR A 21 12.92 -2.12 -0.76
C THR A 21 12.97 -0.70 -1.30
N VAL A 22 12.44 0.26 -0.55
CA VAL A 22 12.48 1.67 -0.93
C VAL A 22 13.50 2.40 -0.06
N LEU A 23 14.52 2.94 -0.71
CA LEU A 23 15.60 3.67 -0.06
C LEU A 23 15.50 5.16 -0.35
N THR A 24 15.76 5.99 0.65
CA THR A 24 15.87 7.44 0.45
C THR A 24 17.30 7.77 0.03
N GLY A 25 17.45 8.11 -1.25
CA GLY A 25 18.71 8.60 -1.81
C GLY A 25 18.88 10.10 -1.62
N PRO A 26 20.02 10.67 -2.08
CA PRO A 26 20.30 12.09 -1.93
C PRO A 26 19.40 13.01 -2.77
N THR A 27 18.85 12.51 -3.87
CA THR A 27 18.04 13.28 -4.83
C THR A 27 16.62 12.78 -5.02
N ARG A 28 16.33 11.53 -4.61
CA ARG A 28 15.00 10.90 -4.75
C ARG A 28 14.86 9.65 -3.90
N LYS A 29 13.63 9.17 -3.73
CA LYS A 29 13.37 7.81 -3.28
C LYS A 29 13.57 6.82 -4.44
N LEU A 30 14.20 5.70 -4.14
CA LEU A 30 14.53 4.64 -5.09
C LEU A 30 13.90 3.33 -4.65
N GLY A 31 13.03 2.78 -5.49
CA GLY A 31 12.58 1.40 -5.36
C GLY A 31 13.67 0.45 -5.90
N MET A 32 14.02 -0.56 -5.13
CA MET A 32 14.98 -1.59 -5.51
C MET A 32 14.37 -2.96 -5.29
N ASN A 33 14.44 -3.80 -6.32
CA ASN A 33 14.03 -5.20 -6.24
C ASN A 33 15.24 -6.10 -6.11
N SER A 34 15.22 -7.00 -5.12
CA SER A 34 16.32 -7.94 -4.89
C SER A 34 15.81 -9.26 -4.31
N ASP A 35 16.40 -10.37 -4.73
CA ASP A 35 16.13 -11.69 -4.15
C ASP A 35 16.69 -11.83 -2.72
N PHE A 36 17.48 -10.88 -2.29
CA PHE A 36 18.03 -10.84 -0.93
C PHE A 36 17.20 -10.02 0.06
N THR A 37 16.14 -9.33 -0.38
CA THR A 37 15.29 -8.54 0.50
C THR A 37 14.26 -9.37 1.26
N PRO A 38 13.59 -10.39 0.69
CA PRO A 38 12.61 -11.18 1.44
C PRO A 38 13.21 -11.80 2.71
N PHE A 39 12.39 -11.94 3.74
CA PHE A 39 12.77 -12.61 4.97
C PHE A 39 12.78 -14.13 4.79
N ASP A 40 13.65 -14.83 5.54
CA ASP A 40 13.73 -16.30 5.55
C ASP A 40 12.56 -16.91 6.33
N GLN A 41 12.02 -16.17 7.30
CA GLN A 41 10.84 -16.53 8.08
C GLN A 41 9.99 -15.30 8.36
N ILE A 42 8.67 -15.49 8.39
CA ILE A 42 7.71 -14.44 8.72
C ILE A 42 6.82 -14.95 9.85
N VAL A 43 6.59 -14.09 10.84
CA VAL A 43 5.63 -14.31 11.92
C VAL A 43 4.52 -13.28 11.79
N LEU A 44 3.31 -13.74 11.49
CA LEU A 44 2.11 -12.90 11.36
C LEU A 44 1.31 -13.03 12.66
N ASP A 45 1.33 -11.97 13.46
CA ASP A 45 0.58 -11.86 14.70
C ASP A 45 -0.26 -10.58 14.69
N PRO A 46 -1.58 -10.68 14.42
CA PRO A 46 -2.45 -9.50 14.32
C PRO A 46 -2.56 -8.74 15.64
N GLU A 47 -2.26 -9.35 16.79
CA GLU A 47 -2.28 -8.65 18.07
C GLU A 47 -1.24 -7.51 18.13
N LEU A 48 -0.15 -7.63 17.38
CA LEU A 48 0.89 -6.58 17.30
C LEU A 48 0.44 -5.32 16.55
N THR A 49 -0.73 -5.34 15.90
CA THR A 49 -1.28 -4.19 15.16
C THR A 49 -2.39 -3.46 15.91
N LYS A 50 -2.88 -4.01 17.04
CA LYS A 50 -4.06 -3.51 17.76
C LYS A 50 -3.93 -2.08 18.27
N ASP A 51 -2.72 -1.64 18.63
CA ASP A 51 -2.48 -0.29 19.16
C ASP A 51 -2.26 0.77 18.07
N ALA A 52 -2.30 0.39 16.80
CA ALA A 52 -2.15 1.33 15.70
C ALA A 52 -3.36 2.30 15.65
N PRO A 53 -3.14 3.62 15.52
CA PRO A 53 -4.23 4.58 15.37
C PRO A 53 -5.13 4.24 14.17
N THR A 54 -6.44 4.44 14.31
CA THR A 54 -7.43 4.11 13.27
C THR A 54 -7.09 4.66 11.89
N ASN A 55 -6.69 5.94 11.82
CA ASN A 55 -6.29 6.54 10.55
C ASN A 55 -5.04 5.87 9.97
N GLN A 56 -4.09 5.48 10.82
CA GLN A 56 -2.88 4.78 10.36
C GLN A 56 -3.23 3.40 9.81
N ARG A 57 -4.11 2.64 10.47
CA ARG A 57 -4.61 1.35 9.96
C ARG A 57 -5.27 1.51 8.59
N PHE A 58 -6.10 2.57 8.44
CA PHE A 58 -6.74 2.85 7.16
C PHE A 58 -5.70 3.14 6.07
N TYR A 59 -4.79 4.08 6.30
CA TYR A 59 -3.80 4.45 5.29
C TYR A 59 -2.88 3.31 4.89
N THR A 60 -2.45 2.49 5.85
CA THR A 60 -1.64 1.30 5.54
C THR A 60 -2.46 0.21 4.86
N GLY A 61 -3.71 0.01 5.26
CA GLY A 61 -4.61 -0.92 4.59
C GLY A 61 -4.94 -0.51 3.15
N MET A 62 -5.08 0.79 2.90
CA MET A 62 -5.24 1.30 1.53
C MET A 62 -3.99 1.13 0.69
N ASP A 63 -2.80 1.13 1.30
CA ASP A 63 -1.58 0.77 0.59
C ASP A 63 -1.67 -0.65 -0.01
N CYS A 64 -2.11 -1.62 0.80
CA CYS A 64 -2.41 -2.98 0.31
C CYS A 64 -3.45 -2.98 -0.83
N TYR A 65 -4.55 -2.25 -0.66
CA TYR A 65 -5.59 -2.13 -1.68
C TYR A 65 -5.02 -1.59 -3.01
N ILE A 66 -4.23 -0.51 -2.94
CA ILE A 66 -3.61 0.14 -4.10
C ILE A 66 -2.59 -0.80 -4.76
N HIS A 67 -1.76 -1.50 -4.00
CA HIS A 67 -0.88 -2.56 -4.51
C HIS A 67 -1.64 -3.53 -5.40
N CYS A 68 -2.80 -4.00 -4.94
CA CYS A 68 -3.58 -4.99 -5.66
C CYS A 68 -4.24 -4.40 -6.92
N ILE A 69 -4.77 -3.17 -6.87
CA ILE A 69 -5.30 -2.50 -8.07
C ILE A 69 -4.20 -2.35 -9.12
N GLU A 70 -3.03 -1.85 -8.74
CA GLU A 70 -1.91 -1.67 -9.67
C GLU A 70 -1.35 -2.99 -10.20
N SER A 71 -1.28 -4.02 -9.36
CA SER A 71 -0.81 -5.35 -9.75
C SER A 71 -1.77 -6.03 -10.73
N LEU A 72 -3.09 -5.92 -10.49
CA LEU A 72 -4.12 -6.60 -11.29
C LEU A 72 -4.43 -5.88 -12.61
N GLU A 73 -4.25 -4.56 -12.67
CA GLU A 73 -4.45 -3.77 -13.88
C GLU A 73 -3.13 -3.45 -14.61
N GLY A 74 -2.00 -3.91 -14.05
CA GLY A 74 -0.67 -3.67 -14.60
C GLY A 74 -0.25 -4.65 -15.70
N THR A 75 0.81 -4.28 -16.43
CA THR A 75 1.35 -5.05 -17.58
C THR A 75 2.06 -6.34 -17.17
N PHE A 76 2.40 -6.52 -15.90
CA PHE A 76 3.08 -7.72 -15.37
C PHE A 76 2.12 -8.72 -14.73
N LEU A 77 0.82 -8.58 -14.97
CA LEU A 77 -0.21 -9.50 -14.47
C LEU A 77 0.09 -10.93 -14.92
N ASN A 78 0.00 -11.87 -13.98
CA ASN A 78 0.11 -13.29 -14.20
C ASN A 78 -0.77 -14.04 -13.17
N GLU A 79 -0.93 -15.35 -13.33
CA GLU A 79 -1.84 -16.13 -12.48
C GLU A 79 -1.45 -16.13 -11.00
N PHE A 80 -0.17 -16.01 -10.66
CA PHE A 80 0.27 -15.92 -9.27
C PHE A 80 -0.11 -14.57 -8.66
N SER A 81 0.25 -13.46 -9.31
CA SER A 81 -0.11 -12.12 -8.84
C SER A 81 -1.61 -11.94 -8.78
N LYS A 82 -2.36 -12.49 -9.75
CA LYS A 82 -3.81 -12.46 -9.77
C LYS A 82 -4.43 -13.16 -8.57
N SER A 83 -4.03 -14.39 -8.30
CA SER A 83 -4.57 -15.18 -7.19
C SER A 83 -4.39 -14.48 -5.84
N TYR A 84 -3.21 -13.94 -5.59
CA TYR A 84 -2.93 -13.20 -4.37
C TYR A 84 -3.64 -11.84 -4.32
N GLY A 85 -3.63 -11.09 -5.41
CA GLY A 85 -4.25 -9.77 -5.48
C GLY A 85 -5.77 -9.79 -5.32
N GLU A 86 -6.45 -10.74 -5.98
CA GLU A 86 -7.90 -10.93 -5.82
C GLU A 86 -8.27 -11.30 -4.38
N LYS A 87 -7.46 -12.16 -3.72
CA LYS A 87 -7.68 -12.51 -2.33
C LYS A 87 -7.47 -11.33 -1.39
N ALA A 88 -6.43 -10.55 -1.61
CA ALA A 88 -6.17 -9.36 -0.82
C ALA A 88 -7.29 -8.31 -0.96
N LEU A 89 -7.79 -8.07 -2.18
CA LEU A 89 -8.93 -7.18 -2.40
C LEU A 89 -10.20 -7.67 -1.70
N GLU A 90 -10.49 -8.98 -1.75
CA GLU A 90 -11.62 -9.57 -1.00
C GLU A 90 -11.53 -9.23 0.48
N LEU A 91 -10.35 -9.43 1.09
CA LEU A 91 -10.13 -9.17 2.50
C LEU A 91 -10.19 -7.67 2.85
N CYS A 92 -9.62 -6.81 2.00
CA CYS A 92 -9.75 -5.35 2.16
C CYS A 92 -11.23 -4.91 2.14
N ARG A 93 -12.05 -5.47 1.24
CA ARG A 93 -13.48 -5.17 1.16
C ARG A 93 -14.22 -5.59 2.43
N LYS A 94 -13.92 -6.76 2.97
CA LYS A 94 -14.50 -7.20 4.25
C LYS A 94 -14.24 -6.19 5.35
N VAL A 95 -12.99 -5.72 5.48
CA VAL A 95 -12.59 -4.77 6.52
C VAL A 95 -13.16 -3.37 6.28
N PHE A 96 -12.98 -2.79 5.09
CA PHE A 96 -13.26 -1.38 4.84
C PHE A 96 -14.63 -1.08 4.24
N VAL A 97 -15.33 -2.10 3.68
CA VAL A 97 -16.66 -1.92 3.08
C VAL A 97 -17.75 -2.64 3.89
N GLU A 98 -17.53 -3.86 4.34
CA GLU A 98 -18.59 -4.66 4.97
C GLU A 98 -18.71 -4.39 6.47
N LYS A 99 -17.59 -4.28 7.20
CA LYS A 99 -17.60 -3.99 8.63
C LYS A 99 -18.00 -2.53 8.92
N ASN A 100 -18.75 -2.34 10.00
CA ASN A 100 -19.13 -1.01 10.50
C ASN A 100 -18.33 -0.61 11.74
N THR A 101 -17.77 -1.59 12.44
CA THR A 101 -16.90 -1.40 13.60
C THR A 101 -15.66 -2.24 13.45
N TRP A 102 -14.54 -1.74 13.92
CA TRP A 102 -13.30 -2.47 13.95
C TRP A 102 -13.31 -3.49 15.09
N ASP A 103 -12.94 -4.72 14.81
CA ASP A 103 -12.82 -5.84 15.76
C ASP A 103 -11.54 -6.66 15.47
N ASP A 104 -11.28 -7.68 16.30
CA ASP A 104 -10.10 -8.54 16.15
C ASP A 104 -10.08 -9.27 14.79
N GLU A 105 -11.25 -9.58 14.24
CA GLU A 105 -11.34 -10.18 12.90
C GLU A 105 -10.86 -9.21 11.82
N CYS A 106 -11.05 -7.89 11.98
CA CYS A 106 -10.52 -6.89 11.07
C CYS A 106 -8.99 -6.86 11.08
N ASP A 107 -8.37 -6.96 12.26
CA ASP A 107 -6.91 -7.00 12.37
C ASP A 107 -6.34 -8.26 11.70
N ASP A 108 -6.97 -9.42 11.93
CA ASP A 108 -6.58 -10.69 11.30
C ASP A 108 -6.74 -10.65 9.77
N GLN A 109 -7.90 -10.21 9.29
CA GLN A 109 -8.18 -10.10 7.85
C GLN A 109 -7.25 -9.11 7.16
N LEU A 110 -6.97 -7.97 7.79
CA LEU A 110 -6.08 -6.96 7.20
C LEU A 110 -4.63 -7.42 7.17
N MET A 111 -4.16 -8.16 8.18
CA MET A 111 -2.83 -8.76 8.17
C MET A 111 -2.70 -9.78 7.03
N MET A 112 -3.69 -10.64 6.84
CA MET A 112 -3.70 -11.59 5.73
C MET A 112 -3.83 -10.89 4.36
N ALA A 113 -4.59 -9.78 4.29
CA ALA A 113 -4.64 -8.96 3.08
C ALA A 113 -3.27 -8.37 2.75
N SER A 114 -2.59 -7.80 3.75
CA SER A 114 -1.24 -7.23 3.61
C SER A 114 -0.24 -8.26 3.07
N TYR A 115 -0.22 -9.46 3.66
CA TYR A 115 0.61 -10.56 3.18
C TYR A 115 0.30 -10.90 1.71
N ALA A 116 -0.98 -11.12 1.39
CA ALA A 116 -1.39 -11.47 0.03
C ALA A 116 -1.10 -10.34 -0.97
N GLY A 117 -1.32 -9.08 -0.60
CA GLY A 117 -0.97 -7.92 -1.43
C GLY A 117 0.53 -7.82 -1.70
N GLY A 118 1.36 -8.04 -0.67
CA GLY A 118 2.80 -8.13 -0.80
C GLY A 118 3.25 -9.25 -1.76
N MET A 119 2.62 -10.42 -1.68
CA MET A 119 2.87 -11.52 -2.61
C MET A 119 2.41 -11.16 -4.03
N SER A 120 1.29 -10.46 -4.19
CA SER A 120 0.83 -10.02 -5.51
C SER A 120 1.88 -9.17 -6.22
N ILE A 121 2.41 -8.14 -5.54
CA ILE A 121 3.46 -7.27 -6.12
C ILE A 121 4.82 -7.96 -6.21
N ALA A 122 5.10 -8.98 -5.40
CA ALA A 122 6.32 -9.77 -5.53
C ALA A 122 6.38 -10.56 -6.86
N TYR A 123 5.21 -10.98 -7.37
CA TYR A 123 5.07 -11.64 -8.67
C TYR A 123 4.76 -10.68 -9.83
N SER A 124 4.50 -9.41 -9.56
CA SER A 124 4.23 -8.38 -10.54
C SER A 124 5.00 -7.09 -10.21
N GLN A 125 4.35 -5.94 -10.28
CA GLN A 125 4.92 -4.65 -9.90
C GLN A 125 3.82 -3.70 -9.40
N VAL A 126 4.23 -2.66 -8.70
CA VAL A 126 3.41 -1.47 -8.44
C VAL A 126 3.37 -0.57 -9.68
N GLY A 127 2.44 0.37 -9.72
CA GLY A 127 2.19 1.22 -10.86
C GLY A 127 2.38 2.71 -10.59
N VAL A 128 1.53 3.53 -11.21
CA VAL A 128 1.65 4.99 -11.23
C VAL A 128 1.38 5.63 -9.86
N ALA A 129 0.48 5.06 -9.04
CA ALA A 129 0.20 5.60 -7.71
C ALA A 129 1.47 5.59 -6.85
N HIS A 130 2.18 4.47 -6.82
CA HIS A 130 3.41 4.32 -6.08
C HIS A 130 4.54 5.19 -6.65
N ALA A 131 4.68 5.24 -7.99
CA ALA A 131 5.71 6.05 -8.64
C ALA A 131 5.61 7.52 -8.23
N VAL A 132 4.41 8.11 -8.30
CA VAL A 132 4.17 9.51 -7.91
C VAL A 132 4.29 9.70 -6.40
N SER A 133 3.80 8.76 -5.59
CA SER A 133 3.84 8.86 -4.13
C SER A 133 5.27 8.90 -3.58
N TYR A 134 6.23 8.29 -4.25
CA TYR A 134 7.65 8.36 -3.87
C TYR A 134 8.17 9.81 -3.97
N GLY A 135 7.79 10.54 -5.02
CA GLY A 135 8.11 11.95 -5.17
C GLY A 135 7.51 12.81 -4.05
N LEU A 136 6.21 12.63 -3.75
CA LEU A 136 5.54 13.29 -2.62
C LEU A 136 6.24 13.00 -1.29
N SER A 137 6.60 11.75 -1.07
CA SER A 137 7.28 11.34 0.15
C SER A 137 8.68 11.95 0.25
N TYR A 138 9.41 12.06 -0.86
CA TYR A 138 10.74 12.65 -0.89
C TYR A 138 10.71 14.17 -0.65
N LEU A 139 9.83 14.87 -1.37
CA LEU A 139 9.79 16.34 -1.36
C LEU A 139 9.08 16.90 -0.13
N LEU A 140 8.03 16.24 0.35
CA LEU A 140 7.14 16.74 1.39
C LEU A 140 7.21 15.95 2.69
N GLY A 141 8.00 14.87 2.74
CA GLY A 141 8.05 14.00 3.91
C GLY A 141 6.74 13.22 4.17
N THR A 142 5.88 13.09 3.16
CA THR A 142 4.59 12.41 3.29
C THR A 142 4.80 10.94 3.65
N LYS A 143 4.09 10.45 4.65
CA LYS A 143 4.10 9.01 4.98
C LYS A 143 3.56 8.20 3.81
N HIS A 144 4.13 7.02 3.58
CA HIS A 144 3.91 6.21 2.38
C HIS A 144 2.43 5.96 2.08
N GLY A 145 1.66 5.36 2.99
CA GLY A 145 0.25 5.08 2.79
C GLY A 145 -0.60 6.34 2.57
N ILE A 146 -0.25 7.47 3.22
CA ILE A 146 -0.91 8.76 2.98
C ILE A 146 -0.60 9.26 1.56
N GLY A 147 0.66 9.20 1.13
CA GLY A 147 1.06 9.59 -0.22
C GLY A 147 0.32 8.79 -1.29
N ASN A 148 0.24 7.47 -1.12
CA ASN A 148 -0.50 6.61 -2.04
C ASN A 148 -2.00 6.93 -2.09
N CYS A 149 -2.64 7.23 -0.94
CA CYS A 149 -4.04 7.64 -0.90
C CYS A 149 -4.28 8.98 -1.60
N ILE A 150 -3.37 9.96 -1.43
CA ILE A 150 -3.46 11.26 -2.10
C ILE A 150 -3.41 11.05 -3.62
N VAL A 151 -2.45 10.27 -4.11
CA VAL A 151 -2.31 10.03 -5.55
C VAL A 151 -3.50 9.24 -6.10
N MET A 152 -3.87 8.14 -5.43
CA MET A 152 -4.99 7.29 -5.86
C MET A 152 -6.29 8.08 -6.01
N ASN A 153 -6.50 9.09 -5.18
CA ASN A 153 -7.70 9.95 -5.24
C ASN A 153 -7.86 10.72 -6.57
N HIS A 154 -6.84 10.75 -7.41
CA HIS A 154 -6.79 11.48 -8.69
C HIS A 154 -6.49 10.61 -9.91
N LEU A 155 -6.53 9.29 -9.78
CA LEU A 155 -6.17 8.35 -10.85
C LEU A 155 -7.38 7.71 -11.55
N GLU A 156 -8.52 8.43 -11.67
CA GLU A 156 -9.72 7.92 -12.31
C GLU A 156 -9.52 7.51 -13.77
N GLU A 157 -8.61 8.18 -14.48
CA GLU A 157 -8.31 7.84 -15.88
C GLU A 157 -7.53 6.53 -16.02
N TYR A 158 -6.75 6.17 -14.97
CA TYR A 158 -5.93 4.96 -14.97
C TYR A 158 -6.68 3.77 -14.36
N TYR A 159 -7.37 3.99 -13.24
CA TYR A 159 -8.03 2.94 -12.45
C TYR A 159 -9.47 3.33 -12.10
N PRO A 160 -10.38 3.46 -13.09
CA PRO A 160 -11.72 4.02 -12.85
C PRO A 160 -12.53 3.25 -11.81
N ALA A 161 -12.53 1.93 -11.87
CA ALA A 161 -13.24 1.08 -10.90
C ALA A 161 -12.57 1.11 -9.52
N GLY A 162 -11.26 0.98 -9.47
CA GLY A 162 -10.45 1.00 -8.24
C GLY A 162 -10.57 2.33 -7.50
N VAL A 163 -10.49 3.47 -8.22
CA VAL A 163 -10.65 4.80 -7.59
C VAL A 163 -12.06 5.01 -7.06
N LYS A 164 -13.08 4.58 -7.78
CA LYS A 164 -14.47 4.66 -7.31
C LYS A 164 -14.67 3.89 -6.00
N GLU A 165 -14.15 2.67 -5.92
CA GLU A 165 -14.23 1.85 -4.71
C GLU A 165 -13.38 2.45 -3.57
N PHE A 166 -12.18 2.92 -3.86
CA PHE A 166 -11.32 3.64 -2.91
C PHE A 166 -12.04 4.85 -2.28
N LYS A 167 -12.66 5.71 -3.09
CA LYS A 167 -13.43 6.86 -2.61
C LYS A 167 -14.61 6.46 -1.73
N HIS A 168 -15.26 5.35 -2.04
CA HIS A 168 -16.30 4.78 -1.18
C HIS A 168 -15.76 4.35 0.18
N MET A 169 -14.61 3.66 0.22
CA MET A 169 -13.95 3.27 1.47
C MET A 169 -13.53 4.48 2.30
N VAL A 170 -12.96 5.52 1.67
CA VAL A 170 -12.59 6.78 2.32
C VAL A 170 -13.79 7.42 2.99
N ALA A 171 -14.90 7.58 2.26
CA ALA A 171 -16.11 8.20 2.78
C ALA A 171 -16.74 7.37 3.91
N LYS A 172 -16.83 6.04 3.75
CA LYS A 172 -17.41 5.14 4.74
C LYS A 172 -16.64 5.14 6.07
N ASN A 173 -15.32 5.25 6.00
CA ASN A 173 -14.45 5.21 7.18
C ASN A 173 -14.15 6.62 7.76
N ASN A 174 -14.82 7.67 7.24
CA ASN A 174 -14.64 9.06 7.67
C ASN A 174 -13.18 9.52 7.67
N ILE A 175 -12.47 9.22 6.60
CA ILE A 175 -11.06 9.58 6.44
C ILE A 175 -10.93 10.85 5.61
N ASP A 176 -10.19 11.82 6.12
CA ASP A 176 -9.84 13.02 5.38
C ASP A 176 -8.53 12.81 4.62
N ILE A 177 -8.63 12.76 3.30
CA ILE A 177 -7.44 12.73 2.44
C ILE A 177 -6.88 14.15 2.34
N PRO A 178 -5.60 14.38 2.66
CA PRO A 178 -4.98 15.71 2.54
C PRO A 178 -5.06 16.26 1.12
N VAL A 179 -5.45 17.52 0.98
CA VAL A 179 -5.55 18.22 -0.31
C VAL A 179 -4.64 19.44 -0.33
N GLY A 180 -4.25 19.89 -1.53
CA GLY A 180 -3.46 21.10 -1.71
C GLY A 180 -2.03 21.02 -1.20
N ILE A 181 -1.52 19.85 -0.86
CA ILE A 181 -0.17 19.68 -0.29
C ILE A 181 0.95 20.11 -1.25
N CYS A 182 0.69 20.09 -2.55
CA CYS A 182 1.64 20.49 -3.59
C CYS A 182 1.57 21.99 -3.94
N ALA A 183 0.71 22.80 -3.30
CA ALA A 183 0.46 24.18 -3.67
C ALA A 183 1.71 25.09 -3.64
N ASN A 184 2.72 24.72 -2.87
CA ASN A 184 3.96 25.47 -2.71
C ASN A 184 5.16 24.83 -3.43
N LEU A 185 4.96 23.77 -4.21
CA LEU A 185 6.04 23.17 -4.99
C LEU A 185 6.36 24.05 -6.20
N SER A 186 7.65 24.22 -6.49
CA SER A 186 8.10 24.86 -7.73
C SER A 186 7.96 23.92 -8.92
N GLU A 187 7.97 24.48 -10.13
CA GLU A 187 7.96 23.70 -11.38
C GLU A 187 9.13 22.71 -11.43
N GLU A 188 10.33 23.15 -11.04
CA GLU A 188 11.53 22.32 -10.95
C GLU A 188 11.35 21.14 -9.97
N GLN A 189 10.61 21.33 -8.86
CA GLN A 189 10.30 20.26 -7.91
C GLN A 189 9.30 19.27 -8.49
N PHE A 190 8.32 19.75 -9.27
CA PHE A 190 7.39 18.87 -9.98
C PHE A 190 8.10 18.00 -11.03
N ASP A 191 9.04 18.59 -11.77
CA ASP A 191 9.83 17.87 -12.79
C ASP A 191 10.74 16.81 -12.14
N ALA A 192 11.13 17.00 -10.89
CA ALA A 192 11.97 16.08 -10.13
C ALA A 192 11.16 14.94 -9.43
N MET A 193 9.83 14.99 -9.46
CA MET A 193 8.93 14.01 -8.81
C MET A 193 8.76 12.76 -9.67
#